data_6f5792680e6f4e5d4e7aa43287b5a41f
#
_entry.id   6f5792680e6f4e5d4e7aa43287b5a41f
#
_cell.length_a   1.000
_cell.length_b   1.000
_cell.length_c   1.000
_cell.angle_alpha   90.00
_cell.angle_beta   90.00
_cell.angle_gamma   90.00
#
_symmetry.space_group_name_H-M   'P 1'
#
loop_
_entity.id
_entity.type
_entity.pdbx_description
1 polymer ?
#
loop_
_entity_poly.entity_id
_entity_poly.type
_entity_poly.pdbx_seq_one_letter_code
_entity_poly.pdbx_strand_id
1 'polypeptide(L)'
;MKTRLLSAIALSVVLLASCSQGKDDQTEKIKALEEKIAAMEGTNTPVPADMSQTATNADPSTLGGFQFSEMEHDFGTIQEGQVIERVFNFTNNGQAPLVISNITASCGCTSPDWTKAPVQPGQTGFVKVVFNSAAKSGAQSPTVTIQANTNPSVTRLRMTGSVTPKTAGGAAPTGPVRK
;
A
#
# COMPACT_ATOMS: atom_id res chain seq x y z
N MET A 1 -17.01 -44.15 56.32
CA MET A 1 -16.97 -43.08 55.30
C MET A 1 -16.02 -41.93 55.69
N LYS A 2 -14.78 -42.20 56.11
CA LYS A 2 -13.84 -41.14 56.62
C LYS A 2 -12.46 -41.19 55.98
N THR A 3 -12.23 -42.01 54.95
CA THR A 3 -10.90 -42.22 54.35
C THR A 3 -10.75 -41.74 52.87
N ARG A 4 -11.76 -41.08 52.31
CA ARG A 4 -11.70 -40.57 50.91
C ARG A 4 -11.46 -39.07 50.76
N LEU A 5 -11.37 -38.31 51.86
CA LEU A 5 -11.21 -36.84 51.82
C LEU A 5 -9.74 -36.38 51.92
N LEU A 6 -8.79 -37.23 52.29
CA LEU A 6 -7.39 -36.86 52.46
C LEU A 6 -6.53 -37.08 51.22
N SER A 7 -7.06 -37.78 50.21
CA SER A 7 -6.29 -38.06 48.95
C SER A 7 -6.43 -36.95 47.91
N ALA A 8 -7.37 -36.02 48.05
CA ALA A 8 -7.60 -34.92 47.06
C ALA A 8 -6.74 -33.68 47.31
N ILE A 9 -6.17 -33.53 48.53
CA ILE A 9 -5.38 -32.34 48.89
C ILE A 9 -3.89 -32.51 48.53
N ALA A 10 -3.41 -33.76 48.43
CA ALA A 10 -2.00 -34.03 48.08
C ALA A 10 -1.68 -33.84 46.60
N LEU A 11 -2.69 -33.83 45.70
CA LEU A 11 -2.46 -33.73 44.25
C LEU A 11 -2.47 -32.28 43.73
N SER A 12 -2.95 -31.30 44.54
CA SER A 12 -3.02 -29.90 44.13
C SER A 12 -1.76 -29.07 44.45
N VAL A 13 -0.85 -29.58 45.26
CA VAL A 13 0.39 -28.86 45.66
C VAL A 13 1.54 -29.07 44.68
N VAL A 14 1.51 -30.13 43.84
CA VAL A 14 2.58 -30.44 42.91
C VAL A 14 2.50 -29.62 41.60
N LEU A 15 1.38 -28.98 41.28
CA LEU A 15 1.15 -28.21 40.05
C LEU A 15 1.57 -26.73 40.15
N LEU A 16 2.02 -26.23 41.29
CA LEU A 16 2.44 -24.83 41.46
C LEU A 16 3.97 -24.62 41.46
N ALA A 17 4.78 -25.67 41.35
CA ALA A 17 6.25 -25.56 41.32
C ALA A 17 6.92 -25.53 39.93
N SER A 18 6.14 -25.52 38.83
CA SER A 18 6.68 -25.61 37.47
C SER A 18 6.65 -24.32 36.66
N CYS A 19 6.39 -23.16 37.27
CA CYS A 19 6.32 -21.87 36.56
C CYS A 19 7.44 -20.88 36.92
N SER A 20 8.56 -21.33 37.45
CA SER A 20 9.64 -20.44 37.93
C SER A 20 10.95 -20.53 37.12
N GLN A 21 11.01 -21.27 36.01
CA GLN A 21 12.24 -21.48 35.27
C GLN A 21 12.33 -20.79 33.89
N GLY A 22 11.43 -19.87 33.58
CA GLY A 22 11.43 -19.15 32.30
C GLY A 22 11.76 -17.67 32.35
N LYS A 23 12.12 -17.12 33.53
CA LYS A 23 12.38 -15.68 33.68
C LYS A 23 13.84 -15.28 33.66
N ASP A 24 14.75 -16.19 33.96
CA ASP A 24 16.17 -15.85 34.12
C ASP A 24 16.91 -15.81 32.77
N ASP A 25 16.46 -16.58 31.78
CA ASP A 25 17.08 -16.65 30.44
C ASP A 25 16.81 -15.41 29.57
N GLN A 26 15.69 -14.73 29.80
CA GLN A 26 15.38 -13.50 29.07
C GLN A 26 16.08 -12.27 29.66
N THR A 27 16.34 -12.25 30.94
CA THR A 27 17.00 -11.15 31.62
C THR A 27 18.52 -11.09 31.28
N GLU A 28 19.17 -12.23 31.09
CA GLU A 28 20.55 -12.29 30.62
C GLU A 28 20.70 -11.83 29.17
N LYS A 29 19.73 -12.19 28.30
CA LYS A 29 19.76 -11.72 26.91
C LYS A 29 19.52 -10.21 26.79
N ILE A 30 18.68 -9.63 27.63
CA ILE A 30 18.44 -8.19 27.66
C ILE A 30 19.69 -7.46 28.15
N LYS A 31 20.36 -7.92 29.22
CA LYS A 31 21.60 -7.33 29.70
C LYS A 31 22.74 -7.42 28.68
N ALA A 32 22.87 -8.52 27.94
CA ALA A 32 23.87 -8.67 26.90
C ALA A 32 23.64 -7.76 25.68
N LEU A 33 22.37 -7.40 25.41
CA LEU A 33 22.00 -6.44 24.37
C LEU A 33 22.24 -4.99 24.82
N GLU A 34 21.97 -4.67 26.08
CA GLU A 34 22.22 -3.33 26.64
C GLU A 34 23.73 -3.04 26.72
N GLU A 35 24.55 -4.03 27.08
CA GLU A 35 26.02 -3.89 27.11
C GLU A 35 26.61 -3.69 25.69
N LYS A 36 25.98 -4.32 24.66
CA LYS A 36 26.37 -4.10 23.26
C LYS A 36 25.99 -2.71 22.76
N ILE A 37 24.87 -2.17 23.21
CA ILE A 37 24.43 -0.82 22.86
C ILE A 37 25.34 0.22 23.54
N ALA A 38 25.68 0.04 24.82
CA ALA A 38 26.59 0.92 25.55
C ALA A 38 28.03 0.92 24.97
N ALA A 39 28.46 -0.20 24.39
CA ALA A 39 29.78 -0.28 23.73
C ALA A 39 29.82 0.43 22.36
N MET A 40 28.66 0.71 21.75
CA MET A 40 28.54 1.46 20.50
C MET A 40 28.37 2.98 20.71
N GLU A 41 28.08 3.42 21.94
CA GLU A 41 27.87 4.85 22.28
C GLU A 41 29.18 5.59 22.64
N GLY A 42 30.33 4.93 22.55
CA GLY A 42 31.65 5.49 22.93
C GLY A 42 32.43 6.20 21.83
N THR A 43 31.90 6.37 20.62
CA THR A 43 32.54 7.20 19.58
C THR A 43 31.73 8.44 19.32
N ASN A 44 31.92 9.43 20.19
CA ASN A 44 31.46 10.79 20.00
C ASN A 44 32.29 11.44 18.87
N THR A 45 32.07 11.04 17.63
CA THR A 45 32.42 11.87 16.48
C THR A 45 31.29 12.89 16.31
N PRO A 46 31.61 14.20 16.21
CA PRO A 46 30.58 15.21 15.93
C PRO A 46 29.94 14.87 14.59
N VAL A 47 28.68 14.48 14.63
CA VAL A 47 27.84 14.30 13.44
C VAL A 47 27.73 15.67 12.80
N PRO A 48 28.22 15.91 11.56
CA PRO A 48 27.92 17.13 10.85
C PRO A 48 26.41 17.26 10.73
N ALA A 49 25.88 18.41 11.15
CA ALA A 49 24.47 18.75 11.01
C ALA A 49 24.13 19.00 9.53
N ASP A 50 24.16 17.94 8.72
CA ASP A 50 23.71 17.94 7.34
C ASP A 50 23.00 16.61 7.01
N MET A 51 21.98 16.30 7.82
CA MET A 51 21.04 15.23 7.53
C MET A 51 19.72 15.77 7.00
N SER A 52 19.74 16.90 6.32
CA SER A 52 18.65 17.40 5.50
C SER A 52 19.02 17.33 4.04
N GLN A 53 19.12 16.13 3.48
CA GLN A 53 18.98 15.82 2.06
C GLN A 53 19.58 14.44 1.77
N THR A 54 18.93 13.37 2.23
CA THR A 54 19.09 12.11 1.53
C THR A 54 18.11 12.10 0.35
N ALA A 55 18.22 13.08 -0.54
CA ALA A 55 17.91 12.85 -1.94
C ALA A 55 18.96 11.84 -2.40
N THR A 56 18.57 10.60 -2.52
CA THR A 56 19.37 9.55 -3.14
C THR A 56 19.70 10.05 -4.54
N ASN A 57 20.92 10.60 -4.72
CA ASN A 57 21.51 10.84 -6.03
C ASN A 57 21.81 9.46 -6.62
N ALA A 58 20.76 8.75 -7.01
CA ALA A 58 20.92 7.54 -7.81
C ALA A 58 21.54 7.99 -9.13
N ASP A 59 22.63 7.33 -9.52
CA ASP A 59 23.30 7.60 -10.78
C ASP A 59 22.28 7.51 -11.94
N PRO A 60 22.09 8.57 -12.73
CA PRO A 60 21.12 8.56 -13.82
C PRO A 60 21.32 7.40 -14.81
N SER A 61 22.53 6.86 -14.92
CA SER A 61 22.83 5.71 -15.79
C SER A 61 22.22 4.40 -15.28
N THR A 62 21.81 4.33 -14.01
CA THR A 62 21.18 3.15 -13.40
C THR A 62 19.67 3.25 -13.31
N LEU A 63 19.09 4.34 -13.78
CA LEU A 63 17.66 4.62 -13.68
C LEU A 63 16.93 4.41 -15.00
N GLY A 64 15.74 3.83 -14.91
CA GLY A 64 14.73 3.90 -15.96
C GLY A 64 14.08 5.28 -16.01
N GLY A 65 13.27 5.52 -17.02
CA GLY A 65 12.51 6.75 -17.18
C GLY A 65 11.15 6.50 -17.78
N PHE A 66 10.12 7.15 -17.24
CA PHE A 66 8.79 7.10 -17.83
C PHE A 66 8.58 8.25 -18.83
N GLN A 67 8.22 7.89 -20.04
CA GLN A 67 7.62 8.81 -21.00
C GLN A 67 6.22 8.30 -21.35
N PHE A 68 5.21 8.79 -20.63
CA PHE A 68 3.82 8.47 -20.90
C PHE A 68 3.31 9.28 -22.11
N SER A 69 2.46 8.65 -22.92
CA SER A 69 1.72 9.35 -23.98
C SER A 69 0.65 10.28 -23.40
N GLU A 70 0.06 9.89 -22.29
CA GLU A 70 -0.86 10.69 -21.46
C GLU A 70 -0.72 10.27 -20.00
N MET A 71 -0.89 11.18 -19.07
CA MET A 71 -0.88 10.92 -17.63
C MET A 71 -2.23 11.18 -16.97
N GLU A 72 -3.14 11.79 -17.71
CA GLU A 72 -4.50 12.10 -17.27
C GLU A 72 -5.50 11.70 -18.35
N HIS A 73 -6.60 11.07 -17.95
CA HIS A 73 -7.66 10.65 -18.83
C HIS A 73 -9.02 11.11 -18.29
N ASP A 74 -9.76 11.87 -19.11
CA ASP A 74 -11.12 12.24 -18.80
C ASP A 74 -12.09 11.20 -19.39
N PHE A 75 -12.82 10.49 -18.51
CA PHE A 75 -13.84 9.53 -18.92
C PHE A 75 -15.23 10.18 -19.13
N GLY A 76 -15.32 11.52 -18.96
CA GLY A 76 -16.55 12.27 -19.14
C GLY A 76 -17.61 11.97 -18.10
N THR A 77 -18.88 11.93 -18.53
CA THR A 77 -20.02 11.61 -17.65
C THR A 77 -20.49 10.19 -17.89
N ILE A 78 -20.52 9.39 -16.82
CA ILE A 78 -20.96 7.99 -16.85
C ILE A 78 -22.07 7.75 -15.85
N GLN A 79 -22.79 6.64 -15.97
CA GLN A 79 -23.81 6.22 -15.00
C GLN A 79 -23.17 5.39 -13.88
N GLU A 80 -23.74 5.48 -12.69
CA GLU A 80 -23.37 4.63 -11.56
C GLU A 80 -23.43 3.14 -11.93
N GLY A 81 -22.39 2.40 -11.55
CA GLY A 81 -22.23 0.97 -11.84
C GLY A 81 -21.51 0.69 -13.15
N GLN A 82 -21.19 1.69 -13.96
CA GLN A 82 -20.34 1.49 -15.14
C GLN A 82 -18.87 1.26 -14.74
N VAL A 83 -18.19 0.45 -15.53
CA VAL A 83 -16.76 0.17 -15.38
C VAL A 83 -16.02 0.78 -16.55
N ILE A 84 -15.03 1.61 -16.26
CA ILE A 84 -14.16 2.25 -17.25
C ILE A 84 -12.78 1.61 -17.15
N GLU A 85 -12.27 1.17 -18.28
CA GLU A 85 -10.91 0.65 -18.41
C GLU A 85 -10.09 1.61 -19.27
N ARG A 86 -8.88 1.96 -18.80
CA ARG A 86 -7.93 2.77 -19.55
C ARG A 86 -6.54 2.15 -19.49
N VAL A 87 -5.88 2.07 -20.64
CA VAL A 87 -4.49 1.63 -20.77
C VAL A 87 -3.63 2.86 -21.01
N PHE A 88 -2.71 3.14 -20.08
CA PHE A 88 -1.69 4.17 -20.22
C PHE A 88 -0.41 3.52 -20.73
N ASN A 89 -0.02 3.87 -21.96
CA ASN A 89 1.21 3.38 -22.55
C ASN A 89 2.36 4.33 -22.22
N PHE A 90 3.52 3.76 -21.98
CA PHE A 90 4.76 4.50 -21.74
C PHE A 90 5.92 3.91 -22.53
N THR A 91 6.92 4.72 -22.79
CA THR A 91 8.23 4.31 -23.30
C THR A 91 9.26 4.51 -22.20
N ASN A 92 10.20 3.58 -22.03
CA ASN A 92 11.34 3.79 -21.19
C ASN A 92 12.34 4.72 -21.88
N ASN A 93 12.40 5.97 -21.48
CA ASN A 93 13.36 6.96 -21.97
C ASN A 93 14.60 7.09 -21.07
N GLY A 94 14.74 6.23 -20.06
CA GLY A 94 15.93 6.16 -19.20
C GLY A 94 17.07 5.39 -19.86
N GLN A 95 18.19 5.30 -19.13
CA GLN A 95 19.39 4.61 -19.60
C GLN A 95 19.50 3.16 -19.12
N ALA A 96 18.71 2.79 -18.11
CA ALA A 96 18.65 1.44 -17.55
C ALA A 96 17.25 0.80 -17.74
N PRO A 97 17.14 -0.53 -17.60
CA PRO A 97 15.83 -1.19 -17.61
C PRO A 97 14.91 -0.61 -16.54
N LEU A 98 13.69 -0.22 -16.95
CA LEU A 98 12.68 0.32 -16.07
C LEU A 98 11.92 -0.83 -15.41
N VAL A 99 11.88 -0.83 -14.08
CA VAL A 99 11.20 -1.83 -13.27
C VAL A 99 10.14 -1.15 -12.41
N ILE A 100 8.88 -1.51 -12.63
CA ILE A 100 7.78 -1.09 -11.77
C ILE A 100 7.74 -2.03 -10.57
N SER A 101 8.05 -1.52 -9.39
CA SER A 101 8.09 -2.30 -8.14
C SER A 101 6.72 -2.45 -7.50
N ASN A 102 5.88 -1.43 -7.60
CA ASN A 102 4.54 -1.45 -7.00
C ASN A 102 3.60 -0.46 -7.70
N ILE A 103 2.30 -0.78 -7.69
CA ILE A 103 1.25 0.15 -8.08
C ILE A 103 0.15 0.13 -7.02
N THR A 104 -0.23 1.33 -6.56
CA THR A 104 -1.32 1.54 -5.62
C THR A 104 -2.38 2.41 -6.27
N ALA A 105 -3.64 1.99 -6.16
CA ALA A 105 -4.77 2.74 -6.67
C ALA A 105 -5.56 3.38 -5.52
N SER A 106 -6.05 4.60 -5.74
CA SER A 106 -6.99 5.24 -4.81
C SER A 106 -8.39 4.60 -4.87
N CYS A 107 -9.26 4.93 -3.90
CA CYS A 107 -10.59 4.38 -3.75
C CYS A 107 -11.39 4.40 -5.07
N GLY A 108 -11.81 3.22 -5.51
CA GLY A 108 -12.64 3.02 -6.71
C GLY A 108 -11.92 2.45 -7.92
N CYS A 109 -10.59 2.42 -7.94
CA CYS A 109 -9.87 1.64 -8.93
C CYS A 109 -9.69 0.21 -8.42
N THR A 110 -10.04 -0.76 -9.25
CA THR A 110 -9.84 -2.19 -8.97
C THR A 110 -8.67 -2.70 -9.79
N SER A 111 -7.81 -3.48 -9.13
CA SER A 111 -6.73 -4.29 -9.74
C SER A 111 -6.02 -3.65 -10.93
N PRO A 112 -5.13 -2.66 -10.72
CA PRO A 112 -4.28 -2.21 -11.81
C PRO A 112 -3.41 -3.38 -12.30
N ASP A 113 -3.32 -3.53 -13.60
CA ASP A 113 -2.38 -4.44 -14.24
C ASP A 113 -1.32 -3.65 -14.99
N TRP A 114 -0.12 -4.21 -15.14
CA TRP A 114 1.00 -3.49 -15.76
C TRP A 114 2.06 -4.46 -16.29
N THR A 115 2.97 -3.95 -17.11
CA THR A 115 4.14 -4.68 -17.57
C THR A 115 5.04 -5.05 -16.39
N LYS A 116 5.07 -6.34 -16.02
CA LYS A 116 5.83 -6.87 -14.87
C LYS A 116 7.31 -7.07 -15.18
N ALA A 117 7.64 -7.34 -16.44
CA ALA A 117 9.00 -7.55 -16.87
C ALA A 117 9.73 -6.20 -16.95
N PRO A 118 11.07 -6.16 -16.72
CA PRO A 118 11.88 -4.97 -16.95
C PRO A 118 11.74 -4.48 -18.39
N VAL A 119 11.38 -3.20 -18.57
CA VAL A 119 11.23 -2.56 -19.87
C VAL A 119 12.58 -1.96 -20.26
N GLN A 120 13.20 -2.45 -21.34
CA GLN A 120 14.50 -1.97 -21.78
C GLN A 120 14.44 -0.51 -22.28
N PRO A 121 15.54 0.23 -22.27
CA PRO A 121 15.61 1.56 -22.88
C PRO A 121 15.05 1.57 -24.30
N GLY A 122 14.17 2.52 -24.59
CA GLY A 122 13.48 2.65 -25.89
C GLY A 122 12.30 1.69 -26.09
N GLN A 123 12.08 0.71 -25.23
CA GLN A 123 10.93 -0.19 -25.30
C GLN A 123 9.70 0.40 -24.64
N THR A 124 8.53 -0.12 -25.03
CA THR A 124 7.23 0.29 -24.49
C THR A 124 6.70 -0.67 -23.46
N GLY A 125 5.98 -0.12 -22.47
CA GLY A 125 5.19 -0.86 -21.50
C GLY A 125 3.82 -0.22 -21.32
N PHE A 126 3.01 -0.81 -20.44
CA PHE A 126 1.67 -0.30 -20.16
C PHE A 126 1.34 -0.38 -18.66
N VAL A 127 0.40 0.48 -18.28
CA VAL A 127 -0.32 0.41 -17.00
C VAL A 127 -1.81 0.47 -17.32
N LYS A 128 -2.54 -0.60 -16.96
CA LYS A 128 -3.99 -0.67 -17.12
C LYS A 128 -4.68 -0.27 -15.83
N VAL A 129 -5.60 0.66 -15.92
CA VAL A 129 -6.39 1.16 -14.79
C VAL A 129 -7.85 0.83 -15.05
N VAL A 130 -8.52 0.24 -14.05
CA VAL A 130 -9.94 -0.08 -14.12
C VAL A 130 -10.65 0.69 -13.00
N PHE A 131 -11.59 1.56 -13.37
CA PHE A 131 -12.42 2.32 -12.45
C PHE A 131 -13.82 1.75 -12.43
N ASN A 132 -14.28 1.37 -11.24
CA ASN A 132 -15.66 0.92 -11.01
C ASN A 132 -16.46 2.04 -10.33
N SER A 133 -17.49 2.51 -11.00
CA SER A 133 -18.35 3.59 -10.51
C SER A 133 -19.50 3.13 -9.61
N ALA A 134 -19.56 1.87 -9.22
CA ALA A 134 -20.57 1.36 -8.29
C ALA A 134 -20.53 2.11 -6.95
N ALA A 135 -21.69 2.54 -6.47
CA ALA A 135 -21.85 3.34 -5.25
C ALA A 135 -21.06 4.67 -5.27
N LYS A 136 -20.86 5.26 -6.45
CA LYS A 136 -20.21 6.56 -6.61
C LYS A 136 -21.15 7.53 -7.32
N SER A 137 -21.03 8.83 -6.97
CA SER A 137 -21.80 9.91 -7.59
C SER A 137 -20.99 11.20 -7.60
N GLY A 138 -21.34 12.10 -8.52
CA GLY A 138 -20.67 13.37 -8.67
C GLY A 138 -19.27 13.28 -9.29
N ALA A 139 -18.47 14.33 -9.15
CA ALA A 139 -17.12 14.40 -9.70
C ALA A 139 -16.21 13.34 -9.06
N GLN A 140 -15.49 12.62 -9.89
CA GLN A 140 -14.54 11.58 -9.50
C GLN A 140 -13.17 11.91 -10.05
N SER A 141 -12.13 11.62 -9.27
CA SER A 141 -10.73 11.83 -9.67
C SER A 141 -9.84 10.69 -9.12
N PRO A 142 -10.09 9.44 -9.57
CA PRO A 142 -9.26 8.32 -9.15
C PRO A 142 -7.81 8.49 -9.63
N THR A 143 -6.88 8.14 -8.77
CA THR A 143 -5.44 8.28 -9.01
C THR A 143 -4.75 6.94 -8.81
N VAL A 144 -3.79 6.63 -9.67
CA VAL A 144 -2.91 5.48 -9.55
C VAL A 144 -1.49 5.98 -9.31
N THR A 145 -0.86 5.48 -8.25
CA THR A 145 0.50 5.80 -7.86
C THR A 145 1.41 4.64 -8.22
N ILE A 146 2.41 4.89 -9.03
CA ILE A 146 3.39 3.93 -9.55
C ILE A 146 4.71 4.16 -8.83
N GLN A 147 5.32 3.10 -8.31
CA GLN A 147 6.68 3.10 -7.76
C GLN A 147 7.59 2.33 -8.72
N ALA A 148 8.71 2.94 -9.09
CA ALA A 148 9.66 2.37 -10.03
C ALA A 148 11.09 2.86 -9.73
N ASN A 149 12.10 2.25 -10.39
CA ASN A 149 13.48 2.70 -10.35
C ASN A 149 13.71 3.92 -11.24
N THR A 150 12.99 4.99 -10.99
CA THR A 150 13.03 6.26 -11.73
C THR A 150 13.37 7.44 -10.81
N ASN A 151 13.68 8.58 -11.34
CA ASN A 151 13.79 9.82 -10.58
C ASN A 151 12.83 10.88 -11.16
N PRO A 152 11.75 11.26 -10.45
CA PRO A 152 11.34 10.77 -9.12
C PRO A 152 10.91 9.29 -9.15
N SER A 153 11.08 8.59 -8.02
CA SER A 153 10.72 7.16 -7.89
C SER A 153 9.20 6.89 -7.85
N VAL A 154 8.41 7.95 -7.79
CA VAL A 154 6.94 7.90 -7.73
C VAL A 154 6.35 8.71 -8.86
N THR A 155 5.53 8.06 -9.67
CA THR A 155 4.75 8.69 -10.75
C THR A 155 3.26 8.48 -10.50
N ARG A 156 2.42 9.45 -10.85
CA ARG A 156 0.96 9.38 -10.67
C ARG A 156 0.25 9.51 -12.00
N LEU A 157 -0.70 8.61 -12.23
CA LEU A 157 -1.69 8.70 -13.30
C LEU A 157 -3.04 9.08 -12.71
N ARG A 158 -3.83 9.87 -13.43
CA ARG A 158 -5.13 10.34 -12.98
C ARG A 158 -6.19 10.03 -14.02
N MET A 159 -7.38 9.67 -13.55
CA MET A 159 -8.59 9.68 -14.34
C MET A 159 -9.54 10.73 -13.77
N THR A 160 -10.29 11.43 -14.60
CA THR A 160 -11.27 12.45 -14.18
C THR A 160 -12.60 12.22 -14.88
N GLY A 161 -13.68 12.67 -14.26
CA GLY A 161 -15.01 12.58 -14.85
C GLY A 161 -16.12 12.71 -13.81
N SER A 162 -17.34 12.50 -14.21
CA SER A 162 -18.53 12.61 -13.34
C SER A 162 -19.40 11.36 -13.42
N VAL A 163 -19.91 10.94 -12.27
CA VAL A 163 -20.82 9.80 -12.16
C VAL A 163 -22.23 10.31 -11.85
N THR A 164 -23.19 10.03 -12.71
CA THR A 164 -24.61 10.29 -12.47
C THR A 164 -25.22 9.12 -11.69
N PRO A 165 -25.96 9.39 -10.60
CA PRO A 165 -26.63 8.33 -9.87
C PRO A 165 -27.57 7.53 -10.79
N LYS A 166 -27.60 6.23 -10.62
CA LYS A 166 -28.64 5.40 -11.25
C LYS A 166 -29.97 5.77 -10.59
N THR A 167 -30.84 6.47 -11.30
CA THR A 167 -32.18 6.79 -10.82
C THR A 167 -32.86 5.46 -10.51
N ALA A 168 -33.13 5.18 -9.24
CA ALA A 168 -34.03 4.08 -8.88
C ALA A 168 -35.33 4.36 -9.63
N GLY A 169 -35.74 3.43 -10.51
CA GLY A 169 -36.83 3.59 -11.43
C GLY A 169 -38.05 4.22 -10.77
N GLY A 170 -38.55 5.28 -11.38
CA GLY A 170 -39.49 6.22 -10.85
C GLY A 170 -40.67 5.59 -10.11
N ALA A 171 -40.74 5.83 -8.82
CA ALA A 171 -42.01 5.95 -8.18
C ALA A 171 -42.63 7.27 -8.69
N ALA A 172 -43.52 7.19 -9.65
CA ALA A 172 -44.40 8.31 -10.00
C ALA A 172 -45.06 8.78 -8.70
N PRO A 173 -45.08 10.09 -8.39
CA PRO A 173 -45.86 10.57 -7.26
C PRO A 173 -47.34 10.34 -7.58
N THR A 174 -47.93 9.31 -7.00
CA THR A 174 -49.40 9.18 -6.91
C THR A 174 -49.86 10.25 -5.95
N GLY A 175 -50.02 11.47 -6.47
CA GLY A 175 -50.74 12.53 -5.77
C GLY A 175 -52.21 12.12 -5.64
N PRO A 176 -52.85 12.41 -4.49
CA PRO A 176 -54.25 12.10 -4.31
C PRO A 176 -55.10 12.89 -5.29
N VAL A 177 -55.80 12.19 -6.18
CA VAL A 177 -56.85 12.75 -7.01
C VAL A 177 -58.00 13.16 -6.09
N ARG A 178 -58.15 14.45 -5.84
CA ARG A 178 -59.37 14.98 -5.21
C ARG A 178 -60.50 14.93 -6.24
N LYS A 179 -61.57 14.22 -5.87
CA LYS A 179 -62.90 14.39 -6.46
C LYS A 179 -63.55 15.67 -5.96
#